data_fddc0502d414837b8aa96be9f27fe3de
#
_entry.id   fddc0502d414837b8aa96be9f27fe3de
#
_cell.length_a   1.000
_cell.length_b   1.000
_cell.length_c   1.000
_cell.angle_alpha   90.00
_cell.angle_beta   90.00
_cell.angle_gamma   90.00
#
_symmetry.space_group_name_H-M   'P 1'
#
loop_
_entity.id
_entity.type
_entity.pdbx_description
1 polymer ?
#
loop_
_entity_poly.entity_id
_entity_poly.type
_entity_poly.pdbx_seq_one_letter_code
_entity_poly.pdbx_strand_id
1 'polypeptide(L)'
;MSEAAANSKEIKVSKTILPENKYYESKSVNYDITIPNWLLEIINNDETSNNKNDKSQNLILEAFKLAYKAHDGQLRASGEPYIIHPIAVADLLHEIGASSSVITAGLLHDVVEDTGIDLSEIEINFGLEVKVLVEGVTKLGGIHFNNRTEAQAENLRKMFLAMASDIR
;
A
#
# COMPACT_ATOMS: atom_id res chain seq x y z
N MET A 1 -14.59 7.47 33.31
CA MET A 1 -14.85 6.56 32.20
C MET A 1 -15.30 7.43 31.03
N SER A 2 -14.43 7.68 30.10
CA SER A 2 -14.71 8.51 28.92
C SER A 2 -14.21 7.71 27.72
N GLU A 3 -15.16 7.20 26.94
CA GLU A 3 -14.93 6.55 25.66
C GLU A 3 -14.43 7.61 24.66
N ALA A 4 -13.17 7.48 24.29
CA ALA A 4 -12.65 8.13 23.08
C ALA A 4 -13.02 7.24 21.90
N ALA A 5 -14.21 7.42 21.36
CA ALA A 5 -14.59 6.85 20.06
C ALA A 5 -13.73 7.53 18.99
N ALA A 6 -12.77 6.79 18.45
CA ALA A 6 -12.02 7.18 17.28
C ALA A 6 -13.00 7.34 16.11
N ASN A 7 -13.29 8.58 15.73
CA ASN A 7 -14.17 8.92 14.63
C ASN A 7 -13.40 8.81 13.31
N SER A 8 -13.15 7.58 12.85
CA SER A 8 -12.62 7.32 11.51
C SER A 8 -13.72 7.65 10.51
N LYS A 9 -13.70 8.85 9.93
CA LYS A 9 -14.53 9.16 8.76
C LYS A 9 -13.95 8.41 7.56
N GLU A 10 -14.49 7.25 7.29
CA GLU A 10 -14.27 6.55 6.01
C GLU A 10 -14.91 7.37 4.89
N ILE A 11 -14.08 7.91 4.00
CA ILE A 11 -14.56 8.53 2.76
C ILE A 11 -14.54 7.44 1.70
N LYS A 12 -15.73 7.02 1.26
CA LYS A 12 -15.87 6.14 0.10
C LYS A 12 -15.57 6.93 -1.15
N VAL A 13 -14.46 6.62 -1.78
CA VAL A 13 -14.06 7.26 -3.04
C VAL A 13 -14.69 6.50 -4.18
N SER A 14 -15.71 7.09 -4.80
CA SER A 14 -16.17 6.65 -6.11
C SER A 14 -15.17 7.09 -7.17
N LYS A 15 -15.18 6.46 -8.35
CA LYS A 15 -14.29 6.74 -9.51
C LYS A 15 -14.11 8.23 -9.87
N THR A 16 -14.96 9.11 -9.34
CA THR A 16 -15.02 10.55 -9.62
C THR A 16 -14.05 11.40 -8.78
N ILE A 17 -13.39 10.83 -7.76
CA ILE A 17 -12.54 11.59 -6.81
C ILE A 17 -11.05 11.31 -7.01
N LEU A 18 -10.69 10.27 -7.76
CA LEU A 18 -9.32 10.17 -8.25
C LEU A 18 -9.19 11.20 -9.38
N PRO A 19 -8.16 12.07 -9.34
CA PRO A 19 -7.99 13.10 -10.37
C PRO A 19 -8.02 12.50 -11.77
N GLU A 20 -8.63 13.21 -12.73
CA GLU A 20 -8.61 12.86 -14.15
C GLU A 20 -7.17 12.91 -14.70
N ASN A 21 -6.28 12.18 -14.08
CA ASN A 21 -4.91 12.07 -14.54
C ASN A 21 -4.81 10.78 -15.37
N LYS A 22 -4.17 10.88 -16.52
CA LYS A 22 -3.96 9.88 -17.57
C LYS A 22 -3.53 8.47 -17.12
N TYR A 23 -3.29 8.29 -15.81
CA TYR A 23 -2.79 7.06 -15.17
C TYR A 23 -3.88 6.19 -14.54
N TYR A 24 -5.14 6.66 -14.47
CA TYR A 24 -6.22 5.99 -13.70
C TYR A 24 -7.41 5.53 -14.57
N GLU A 25 -7.24 5.42 -15.90
CA GLU A 25 -8.24 4.76 -16.75
C GLU A 25 -8.24 3.25 -16.49
N SER A 26 -8.93 2.81 -15.42
CA SER A 26 -9.19 1.40 -15.22
C SER A 26 -10.24 0.90 -16.18
N LYS A 27 -9.98 -0.23 -16.83
CA LYS A 27 -10.97 -0.98 -17.60
C LYS A 27 -12.01 -1.56 -16.63
N SER A 28 -13.07 -0.78 -16.39
CA SER A 28 -14.41 -1.24 -15.99
C SER A 28 -14.53 -2.26 -14.85
N VAL A 29 -14.75 -1.79 -13.63
CA VAL A 29 -15.84 -2.18 -12.74
C VAL A 29 -15.92 -1.11 -11.64
N ASN A 30 -17.13 -0.58 -11.33
CA ASN A 30 -17.31 0.40 -10.27
C ASN A 30 -17.21 -0.31 -8.92
N TYR A 31 -16.01 -0.36 -8.33
CA TYR A 31 -15.83 -0.71 -6.93
C TYR A 31 -15.57 0.57 -6.14
N ASP A 32 -16.27 0.72 -5.02
CA ASP A 32 -15.96 1.76 -4.04
C ASP A 32 -14.71 1.33 -3.28
N ILE A 33 -13.55 1.92 -3.59
CA ILE A 33 -12.30 1.70 -2.85
C ILE A 33 -12.26 2.71 -1.72
N THR A 34 -12.21 2.25 -0.48
CA THR A 34 -12.02 3.11 0.68
C THR A 34 -10.53 3.39 0.86
N ILE A 35 -10.14 4.67 0.78
CA ILE A 35 -8.77 5.12 1.01
C ILE A 35 -8.71 5.82 2.37
N PRO A 36 -7.76 5.48 3.26
CA PRO A 36 -7.58 6.16 4.54
C PRO A 36 -7.32 7.66 4.38
N ASN A 37 -7.82 8.48 5.32
CA ASN A 37 -7.72 9.93 5.25
C ASN A 37 -6.28 10.44 5.11
N TRP A 38 -5.33 9.84 5.84
CA TRP A 38 -3.92 10.21 5.77
C TRP A 38 -3.32 10.00 4.36
N LEU A 39 -3.73 8.94 3.66
CA LEU A 39 -3.29 8.66 2.30
C LEU A 39 -3.99 9.58 1.29
N LEU A 40 -5.27 9.90 1.50
CA LEU A 40 -5.99 10.90 0.71
C LEU A 40 -5.35 12.29 0.82
N GLU A 41 -4.89 12.68 2.01
CA GLU A 41 -4.17 13.95 2.20
C GLU A 41 -2.88 13.99 1.38
N ILE A 42 -2.11 12.89 1.36
CA ILE A 42 -0.90 12.79 0.53
C ILE A 42 -1.24 12.90 -0.96
N ILE A 43 -2.27 12.18 -1.43
CA ILE A 43 -2.72 12.20 -2.83
C ILE A 43 -3.16 13.61 -3.24
N ASN A 44 -3.97 14.28 -2.43
CA ASN A 44 -4.50 15.61 -2.72
C ASN A 44 -3.42 16.70 -2.67
N ASN A 45 -2.42 16.56 -1.81
CA ASN A 45 -1.33 17.53 -1.71
C ASN A 45 -0.42 17.52 -2.95
N ASP A 46 -0.30 16.40 -3.67
CA ASP A 46 0.44 16.32 -4.95
C ASP A 46 -0.15 17.27 -6.01
N GLU A 47 -1.47 17.44 -6.02
CA GLU A 47 -2.16 18.29 -7.00
C GLU A 47 -2.08 19.79 -6.68
N THR A 48 -2.03 20.16 -5.40
CA THR A 48 -2.18 21.55 -4.96
C THR A 48 -0.88 22.23 -4.62
N SER A 49 0.19 21.49 -4.38
CA SER A 49 1.43 22.02 -3.81
C SER A 49 2.59 22.01 -4.80
N ASN A 50 3.11 23.21 -5.10
CA ASN A 50 4.50 23.42 -5.50
C ASN A 50 5.53 22.97 -4.44
N ASN A 51 5.09 22.31 -3.38
CA ASN A 51 5.90 21.94 -2.22
C ASN A 51 6.30 20.45 -2.31
N LYS A 52 7.12 20.10 -3.31
CA LYS A 52 7.77 18.78 -3.49
C LYS A 52 8.79 18.43 -2.38
N ASN A 53 8.70 19.03 -1.19
CA ASN A 53 9.76 18.97 -0.20
C ASN A 53 9.63 17.86 0.84
N ASP A 54 8.51 17.15 0.93
CA ASP A 54 8.43 15.98 1.81
C ASP A 54 8.75 14.70 1.03
N LYS A 55 10.02 14.33 1.09
CA LYS A 55 10.54 13.10 0.47
C LYS A 55 9.78 11.85 0.89
N SER A 56 9.32 11.82 2.14
CA SER A 56 8.61 10.70 2.74
C SER A 56 7.22 10.53 2.17
N GLN A 57 6.46 11.62 2.04
CA GLN A 57 5.13 11.62 1.44
C GLN A 57 5.19 11.27 -0.04
N ASN A 58 6.17 11.81 -0.77
CA ASN A 58 6.36 11.49 -2.18
C ASN A 58 6.69 10.01 -2.41
N LEU A 59 7.49 9.40 -1.53
CA LEU A 59 7.82 7.97 -1.60
C LEU A 59 6.58 7.10 -1.48
N ILE A 60 5.71 7.39 -0.51
CA ILE A 60 4.44 6.69 -0.29
C ILE A 60 3.49 6.89 -1.47
N LEU A 61 3.39 8.12 -1.98
CA LEU A 61 2.53 8.44 -3.11
C LEU A 61 2.91 7.67 -4.38
N GLU A 62 4.19 7.65 -4.73
CA GLU A 62 4.67 6.93 -5.90
C GLU A 62 4.49 5.41 -5.75
N ALA A 63 4.65 4.87 -4.54
CA ALA A 63 4.36 3.47 -4.25
C ALA A 63 2.88 3.14 -4.42
N PHE A 64 2.00 4.02 -3.92
CA PHE A 64 0.55 3.87 -4.12
C PHE A 64 0.18 3.88 -5.60
N LYS A 65 0.71 4.83 -6.39
CA LYS A 65 0.49 4.92 -7.83
C LYS A 65 0.95 3.65 -8.55
N LEU A 66 2.13 3.14 -8.20
CA LEU A 66 2.68 1.93 -8.79
C LEU A 66 1.83 0.70 -8.44
N ALA A 67 1.50 0.49 -7.16
CA ALA A 67 0.68 -0.63 -6.71
C ALA A 67 -0.71 -0.59 -7.34
N TYR A 68 -1.34 0.59 -7.40
CA TYR A 68 -2.65 0.77 -8.02
C TYR A 68 -2.64 0.36 -9.49
N LYS A 69 -1.63 0.82 -10.24
CA LYS A 69 -1.47 0.49 -11.67
C LYS A 69 -1.12 -1.00 -11.87
N ALA A 70 -0.25 -1.55 -11.05
CA ALA A 70 0.22 -2.92 -11.17
C ALA A 70 -0.88 -3.95 -10.92
N HIS A 71 -1.80 -3.65 -10.00
CA HIS A 71 -2.95 -4.50 -9.66
C HIS A 71 -4.25 -4.11 -10.41
N ASP A 72 -4.15 -3.26 -11.46
CA ASP A 72 -5.33 -2.84 -12.21
C ASP A 72 -6.02 -4.06 -12.87
N GLY A 73 -7.33 -4.19 -12.60
CA GLY A 73 -8.14 -5.32 -13.08
C GLY A 73 -7.96 -6.63 -12.32
N GLN A 74 -7.05 -6.72 -11.35
CA GLN A 74 -6.92 -7.89 -10.49
C GLN A 74 -8.00 -7.88 -9.39
N LEU A 75 -8.57 -9.05 -9.14
CA LEU A 75 -9.57 -9.26 -8.08
C LEU A 75 -9.08 -10.29 -7.07
N ARG A 76 -9.43 -10.10 -5.82
CA ARG A 76 -9.25 -11.09 -4.75
C ARG A 76 -10.28 -12.21 -4.92
N ALA A 77 -10.05 -13.34 -4.26
CA ALA A 77 -11.03 -14.45 -4.21
C ALA A 77 -12.41 -14.02 -3.68
N SER A 78 -12.50 -12.92 -2.93
CA SER A 78 -13.75 -12.31 -2.47
C SER A 78 -14.47 -11.49 -3.54
N GLY A 79 -13.85 -11.25 -4.72
CA GLY A 79 -14.36 -10.42 -5.80
C GLY A 79 -14.04 -8.92 -5.67
N GLU A 80 -13.35 -8.50 -4.60
CA GLU A 80 -12.92 -7.11 -4.40
C GLU A 80 -11.66 -6.78 -5.21
N PRO A 81 -11.42 -5.50 -5.59
CA PRO A 81 -10.17 -5.09 -6.22
C PRO A 81 -8.97 -5.45 -5.34
N TYR A 82 -7.91 -5.97 -5.97
CA TYR A 82 -6.74 -6.43 -5.24
C TYR A 82 -6.08 -5.32 -4.44
N ILE A 83 -6.06 -4.09 -4.95
CA ILE A 83 -5.44 -2.93 -4.32
C ILE A 83 -5.95 -2.62 -2.90
N ILE A 84 -7.16 -3.05 -2.55
CA ILE A 84 -7.70 -2.88 -1.19
C ILE A 84 -6.79 -3.54 -0.14
N HIS A 85 -6.12 -4.65 -0.50
CA HIS A 85 -5.21 -5.33 0.43
C HIS A 85 -3.94 -4.53 0.73
N PRO A 86 -3.15 -4.07 -0.25
CA PRO A 86 -2.00 -3.20 0.02
C PRO A 86 -2.36 -1.92 0.77
N ILE A 87 -3.52 -1.30 0.47
CA ILE A 87 -3.99 -0.13 1.20
C ILE A 87 -4.23 -0.46 2.68
N ALA A 88 -4.93 -1.55 2.99
CA ALA A 88 -5.20 -1.97 4.36
C ALA A 88 -3.91 -2.30 5.14
N VAL A 89 -2.92 -2.90 4.49
CA VAL A 89 -1.61 -3.16 5.10
C VAL A 89 -0.88 -1.85 5.40
N ALA A 90 -0.87 -0.91 4.46
CA ALA A 90 -0.25 0.40 4.66
C ALA A 90 -0.93 1.22 5.77
N ASP A 91 -2.26 1.11 5.88
CA ASP A 91 -3.04 1.77 6.95
C ASP A 91 -2.65 1.25 8.34
N LEU A 92 -2.59 -0.06 8.53
CA LEU A 92 -2.12 -0.66 9.77
C LEU A 92 -0.69 -0.24 10.13
N LEU A 93 0.22 -0.18 9.14
CA LEU A 93 1.59 0.27 9.36
C LEU A 93 1.66 1.74 9.74
N HIS A 94 0.83 2.58 9.13
CA HIS A 94 0.72 3.99 9.49
C HIS A 94 0.18 4.17 10.91
N GLU A 95 -0.85 3.43 11.32
CA GLU A 95 -1.42 3.47 12.67
C GLU A 95 -0.41 3.13 13.77
N ILE A 96 0.51 2.19 13.52
CA ILE A 96 1.57 1.83 14.47
C ILE A 96 2.79 2.75 14.40
N GLY A 97 2.76 3.80 13.57
CA GLY A 97 3.84 4.78 13.43
C GLY A 97 5.07 4.28 12.70
N ALA A 98 4.92 3.34 11.76
CA ALA A 98 6.01 2.84 10.95
C ALA A 98 6.63 3.94 10.07
N SER A 99 7.91 3.77 9.68
CA SER A 99 8.60 4.70 8.79
C SER A 99 7.97 4.71 7.39
N SER A 100 8.22 5.77 6.63
CA SER A 100 7.76 5.88 5.24
C SER A 100 8.27 4.75 4.35
N SER A 101 9.50 4.28 4.55
CA SER A 101 10.06 3.13 3.82
C SER A 101 9.27 1.84 4.10
N VAL A 102 8.86 1.62 5.34
CA VAL A 102 8.08 0.46 5.74
C VAL A 102 6.66 0.53 5.19
N ILE A 103 5.99 1.69 5.27
CA ILE A 103 4.67 1.91 4.67
C ILE A 103 4.72 1.70 3.14
N THR A 104 5.76 2.23 2.50
CA THR A 104 6.03 2.05 1.07
C THR A 104 6.19 0.56 0.72
N ALA A 105 6.97 -0.18 1.50
CA ALA A 105 7.12 -1.63 1.32
C ALA A 105 5.80 -2.37 1.52
N GLY A 106 4.94 -1.89 2.43
CA GLY A 106 3.59 -2.40 2.64
C GLY A 106 2.67 -2.23 1.43
N LEU A 107 2.78 -1.11 0.73
CA LEU A 107 2.04 -0.90 -0.52
C LEU A 107 2.56 -1.77 -1.67
N LEU A 108 3.84 -2.13 -1.67
CA LEU A 108 4.51 -2.81 -2.77
C LEU A 108 4.75 -4.32 -2.54
N HIS A 109 4.38 -4.87 -1.37
CA HIS A 109 4.79 -6.21 -0.96
C HIS A 109 4.35 -7.32 -1.93
N ASP A 110 3.14 -7.20 -2.52
CA ASP A 110 2.59 -8.16 -3.46
C ASP A 110 2.90 -7.81 -4.93
N VAL A 111 3.41 -6.61 -5.21
CA VAL A 111 3.65 -6.15 -6.58
C VAL A 111 4.65 -7.06 -7.30
N VAL A 112 5.72 -7.49 -6.61
CA VAL A 112 6.76 -8.34 -7.19
C VAL A 112 6.27 -9.79 -7.39
N GLU A 113 5.43 -10.30 -6.48
CA GLU A 113 4.91 -11.68 -6.57
C GLU A 113 3.79 -11.81 -7.61
N ASP A 114 2.89 -10.84 -7.64
CA ASP A 114 1.62 -10.95 -8.36
C ASP A 114 1.58 -10.17 -9.68
N THR A 115 2.66 -9.48 -10.03
CA THR A 115 2.74 -8.70 -11.26
C THR A 115 4.05 -8.95 -12.02
N GLY A 116 4.27 -8.24 -13.13
CA GLY A 116 5.51 -8.37 -13.92
C GLY A 116 6.65 -7.44 -13.47
N ILE A 117 6.51 -6.76 -12.33
CA ILE A 117 7.52 -5.82 -11.81
C ILE A 117 8.56 -6.59 -11.00
N ASP A 118 9.85 -6.35 -11.26
CA ASP A 118 10.93 -7.03 -10.55
C ASP A 118 11.56 -6.17 -9.43
N LEU A 119 12.37 -6.81 -8.58
CA LEU A 119 13.05 -6.14 -7.46
C LEU A 119 14.05 -5.07 -7.90
N SER A 120 14.59 -5.14 -9.11
CA SER A 120 15.50 -4.11 -9.63
C SER A 120 14.72 -2.84 -9.95
N GLU A 121 13.50 -2.94 -10.44
CA GLU A 121 12.63 -1.78 -10.66
C GLU A 121 12.23 -1.12 -9.34
N ILE A 122 11.94 -1.93 -8.31
CA ILE A 122 11.70 -1.40 -6.95
C ILE A 122 12.93 -0.66 -6.42
N GLU A 123 14.14 -1.21 -6.60
CA GLU A 123 15.37 -0.54 -6.16
C GLU A 123 15.62 0.79 -6.87
N ILE A 124 15.41 0.85 -8.18
CA ILE A 124 15.61 2.06 -8.98
C ILE A 124 14.64 3.17 -8.57
N ASN A 125 13.38 2.83 -8.33
CA ASN A 125 12.33 3.83 -8.05
C ASN A 125 12.23 4.22 -6.57
N PHE A 126 12.50 3.29 -5.65
CA PHE A 126 12.25 3.45 -4.21
C PHE A 126 13.49 3.30 -3.33
N GLY A 127 14.61 2.87 -3.91
CA GLY A 127 15.88 2.69 -3.23
C GLY A 127 16.06 1.32 -2.58
N LEU A 128 17.30 1.09 -2.12
CA LEU A 128 17.75 -0.19 -1.58
C LEU A 128 16.97 -0.61 -0.33
N GLU A 129 16.65 0.34 0.55
CA GLU A 129 15.93 0.08 1.81
C GLU A 129 14.56 -0.56 1.53
N VAL A 130 13.76 0.07 0.65
CA VAL A 130 12.43 -0.45 0.27
C VAL A 130 12.56 -1.79 -0.43
N LYS A 131 13.52 -1.95 -1.34
CA LYS A 131 13.78 -3.24 -2.01
C LYS A 131 14.04 -4.37 -1.01
N VAL A 132 14.91 -4.16 -0.03
CA VAL A 132 15.25 -5.17 0.99
C VAL A 132 14.01 -5.56 1.81
N LEU A 133 13.19 -4.59 2.17
CA LEU A 133 11.94 -4.83 2.89
C LEU A 133 10.95 -5.65 2.05
N VAL A 134 10.73 -5.27 0.80
CA VAL A 134 9.85 -6.01 -0.14
C VAL A 134 10.39 -7.43 -0.36
N GLU A 135 11.67 -7.59 -0.66
CA GLU A 135 12.30 -8.91 -0.84
C GLU A 135 12.16 -9.81 0.40
N GLY A 136 12.30 -9.22 1.60
CA GLY A 136 12.12 -9.94 2.86
C GLY A 136 10.71 -10.48 3.03
N VAL A 137 9.68 -9.73 2.63
CA VAL A 137 8.28 -10.18 2.67
C VAL A 137 8.02 -11.26 1.63
N THR A 138 8.46 -11.05 0.38
CA THR A 138 8.31 -11.97 -0.75
C THR A 138 8.91 -13.35 -0.45
N LYS A 139 10.14 -13.41 0.07
CA LYS A 139 10.81 -14.69 0.41
C LYS A 139 10.07 -15.52 1.46
N LEU A 140 9.28 -14.88 2.31
CA LEU A 140 8.48 -15.55 3.33
C LEU A 140 7.09 -15.98 2.80
N GLY A 141 6.71 -15.58 1.58
CA GLY A 141 5.42 -15.82 0.93
C GLY A 141 5.12 -17.29 0.56
N GLY A 142 6.13 -18.16 0.51
CA GLY A 142 5.99 -19.56 0.12
C GLY A 142 5.23 -20.49 1.08
N ILE A 143 4.61 -19.97 2.16
CA ILE A 143 3.86 -20.77 3.13
C ILE A 143 2.37 -20.64 2.84
N HIS A 144 1.74 -21.73 2.41
CA HIS A 144 0.29 -21.79 2.16
C HIS A 144 -0.50 -21.80 3.48
N PHE A 145 -1.42 -20.84 3.64
CA PHE A 145 -2.34 -20.77 4.78
C PHE A 145 -3.75 -21.20 4.37
N ASN A 146 -4.39 -21.95 5.25
CA ASN A 146 -5.73 -22.52 4.98
C ASN A 146 -6.88 -21.55 5.32
N ASN A 147 -6.58 -20.35 5.85
CA ASN A 147 -7.63 -19.43 6.25
C ASN A 147 -7.17 -17.94 6.12
N ARG A 148 -8.16 -17.07 5.81
CA ARG A 148 -7.96 -15.65 5.44
C ARG A 148 -7.35 -14.81 6.58
N THR A 149 -7.73 -15.08 7.81
CA THR A 149 -7.25 -14.36 9.02
C THR A 149 -5.80 -14.72 9.32
N GLU A 150 -5.42 -15.98 9.11
CA GLU A 150 -4.04 -16.44 9.27
C GLU A 150 -3.11 -15.85 8.20
N ALA A 151 -3.58 -15.76 6.95
CA ALA A 151 -2.80 -15.14 5.86
C ALA A 151 -2.53 -13.65 6.11
N GLN A 152 -3.50 -12.88 6.64
CA GLN A 152 -3.29 -11.48 6.99
C GLN A 152 -2.34 -11.31 8.19
N ALA A 153 -2.52 -12.13 9.23
CA ALA A 153 -1.63 -12.12 10.40
C ALA A 153 -0.19 -12.49 10.01
N GLU A 154 -0.02 -13.42 9.09
CA GLU A 154 1.29 -13.82 8.62
C GLU A 154 1.97 -12.78 7.73
N ASN A 155 1.23 -12.10 6.86
CA ASN A 155 1.77 -10.98 6.09
C ASN A 155 2.28 -9.87 7.03
N LEU A 156 1.50 -9.51 8.05
CA LEU A 156 1.94 -8.59 9.09
C LEU A 156 3.17 -9.09 9.83
N ARG A 157 3.18 -10.38 10.24
CA ARG A 157 4.33 -10.98 10.92
C ARG A 157 5.59 -10.96 10.05
N LYS A 158 5.49 -11.24 8.75
CA LYS A 158 6.59 -11.17 7.79
C LYS A 158 7.15 -9.75 7.69
N MET A 159 6.27 -8.76 7.61
CA MET A 159 6.66 -7.36 7.61
C MET A 159 7.35 -6.97 8.92
N PHE A 160 6.85 -7.41 10.09
CA PHE A 160 7.52 -7.17 11.37
C PHE A 160 8.89 -7.84 11.46
N LEU A 161 9.06 -9.05 10.92
CA LEU A 161 10.35 -9.73 10.88
C LEU A 161 11.34 -9.03 9.94
N ALA A 162 10.88 -8.56 8.77
CA ALA A 162 11.70 -7.74 7.87
C ALA A 162 12.13 -6.42 8.53
N MET A 163 11.20 -5.74 9.25
CA MET A 163 11.51 -4.54 10.03
C MET A 163 12.49 -4.80 11.18
N ALA A 164 12.33 -5.91 11.90
CA ALA A 164 13.20 -6.25 13.03
C ALA A 164 14.64 -6.55 12.62
N SER A 165 14.88 -6.96 11.36
CA SER A 165 16.23 -7.15 10.82
C SER A 165 16.92 -5.84 10.45
N ASP A 166 16.18 -4.74 10.31
CA ASP A 166 16.70 -3.42 9.98
C ASP A 166 16.99 -2.53 11.22
N ILE A 167 16.57 -2.95 12.42
CA ILE A 167 16.84 -2.27 13.70
C ILE A 167 18.17 -2.76 14.30
N ARG A 168 19.27 -2.66 13.54
CA ARG A 168 20.63 -2.87 14.07
C ARG A 168 21.54 -1.70 13.76
#